data_e83b87a9a27386a556904fe684ed028b
#
_entry.id   e83b87a9a27386a556904fe684ed028b
#
_cell.length_a   1.000
_cell.length_b   1.000
_cell.length_c   1.000
_cell.angle_alpha   90.00
_cell.angle_beta   90.00
_cell.angle_gamma   90.00
#
_symmetry.space_group_name_H-M   'P 1'
#
loop_
_entity.id
_entity.type
_entity.pdbx_description
1 polymer ?
#
loop_
_entity_poly.entity_id
_entity_poly.type
_entity_poly.pdbx_seq_one_letter_code
_entity_poly.pdbx_strand_id
1 'polypeptide(L)'
;MNNEDRVQQFRQRSQAALSLNIAYIGVVNGLFEALRVSGPAQPAALAHAAGMDEGYVRRWCDAAYAFECLDAEGEIFSLAEAGAAMVPGAQGGVMSMAIQSVLTAHMAERAAGLMRTGERPGESVLAERQTLLPWFGPMLEANFAPMFENTIVPAVPAFAEIDRRGGLAVDLGCGNGWYLRALARRCRNLRGLGLDGFAENVSQAQERADAEGLGGRVRFSVGDIRQFTLDEPADLVAMNRALHHVWEEGREPVFQWFRDNVRPGGFIVIWEPAWPAQRSDLRDPSRRAMAFQNLGEHVQGNHFLRPQEVVDAFAAVDMPASIHLFAGGNEAVIVARR
;
A
#
# COMPACT_ATOMS: atom_id res chain seq x y z
N MET A 1 27.65 4.11 -24.88
CA MET A 1 26.44 3.40 -25.33
C MET A 1 26.12 3.89 -26.74
N ASN A 2 26.17 3.02 -27.71
CA ASN A 2 25.84 3.35 -29.11
C ASN A 2 24.31 3.46 -29.30
N ASN A 3 23.85 3.79 -30.51
CA ASN A 3 22.42 3.99 -30.77
C ASN A 3 21.64 2.65 -30.72
N GLU A 4 22.26 1.56 -31.18
CA GLU A 4 21.64 0.21 -31.14
C GLU A 4 21.44 -0.28 -29.72
N ASP A 5 22.44 -0.15 -28.85
CA ASP A 5 22.34 -0.48 -27.44
C ASP A 5 21.19 0.27 -26.75
N ARG A 6 21.03 1.55 -27.10
CA ARG A 6 19.97 2.39 -26.56
C ARG A 6 18.59 1.89 -26.97
N VAL A 7 18.41 1.62 -28.28
CA VAL A 7 17.15 1.07 -28.81
C VAL A 7 16.82 -0.26 -28.16
N GLN A 8 17.80 -1.15 -28.02
CA GLN A 8 17.61 -2.46 -27.39
C GLN A 8 17.20 -2.32 -25.91
N GLN A 9 17.83 -1.40 -25.17
CA GLN A 9 17.45 -1.13 -23.78
C GLN A 9 16.00 -0.64 -23.65
N PHE A 10 15.53 0.23 -24.56
CA PHE A 10 14.14 0.68 -24.53
C PHE A 10 13.16 -0.43 -24.94
N ARG A 11 13.52 -1.31 -25.88
CA ARG A 11 12.71 -2.50 -26.20
C ARG A 11 12.54 -3.41 -24.98
N GLN A 12 13.61 -3.69 -24.23
CA GLN A 12 13.53 -4.50 -23.00
C GLN A 12 12.61 -3.86 -21.95
N ARG A 13 12.70 -2.53 -21.76
CA ARG A 13 11.80 -1.81 -20.84
C ARG A 13 10.34 -1.87 -21.28
N SER A 14 10.08 -1.77 -22.59
CA SER A 14 8.73 -1.91 -23.15
C SER A 14 8.17 -3.31 -22.93
N GLN A 15 8.97 -4.36 -23.16
CA GLN A 15 8.55 -5.74 -22.90
C GLN A 15 8.27 -5.99 -21.41
N ALA A 16 9.11 -5.46 -20.51
CA ALA A 16 8.88 -5.55 -19.08
C ALA A 16 7.55 -4.88 -18.64
N ALA A 17 7.20 -3.74 -19.25
CA ALA A 17 5.90 -3.09 -18.98
C ALA A 17 4.74 -3.94 -19.50
N LEU A 18 4.86 -4.55 -20.68
CA LEU A 18 3.82 -5.44 -21.23
C LEU A 18 3.63 -6.69 -20.36
N SER A 19 4.72 -7.29 -19.83
CA SER A 19 4.60 -8.46 -18.94
C SER A 19 3.80 -8.15 -17.68
N LEU A 20 3.99 -6.96 -17.07
CA LEU A 20 3.19 -6.53 -15.92
C LEU A 20 1.72 -6.29 -16.28
N ASN A 21 1.42 -5.82 -17.49
CA ASN A 21 0.03 -5.66 -17.95
C ASN A 21 -0.66 -7.03 -18.14
N ILE A 22 0.03 -8.02 -18.69
CA ILE A 22 -0.49 -9.39 -18.79
C ILE A 22 -0.71 -10.00 -17.39
N ALA A 23 0.25 -9.80 -16.48
CA ALA A 23 0.11 -10.22 -15.09
C ALA A 23 -1.09 -9.53 -14.41
N TYR A 24 -1.30 -8.23 -14.61
CA TYR A 24 -2.46 -7.50 -14.09
C TYR A 24 -3.78 -8.13 -14.54
N ILE A 25 -3.92 -8.44 -15.84
CA ILE A 25 -5.12 -9.09 -16.37
C ILE A 25 -5.38 -10.43 -15.66
N GLY A 26 -4.33 -11.23 -15.47
CA GLY A 26 -4.43 -12.51 -14.77
C GLY A 26 -4.82 -12.39 -13.30
N VAL A 27 -4.27 -11.39 -12.61
CA VAL A 27 -4.55 -11.13 -11.19
C VAL A 27 -6.00 -10.67 -10.98
N VAL A 28 -6.43 -9.61 -11.66
CA VAL A 28 -7.75 -9.00 -11.43
C VAL A 28 -8.91 -9.89 -11.86
N ASN A 29 -8.67 -10.81 -12.78
CA ASN A 29 -9.66 -11.79 -13.25
C ASN A 29 -9.51 -13.17 -12.55
N GLY A 30 -8.61 -13.31 -11.57
CA GLY A 30 -8.42 -14.53 -10.79
C GLY A 30 -7.89 -15.73 -11.59
N LEU A 31 -7.27 -15.51 -12.76
CA LEU A 31 -6.83 -16.60 -13.65
C LEU A 31 -5.66 -17.40 -13.07
N PHE A 32 -4.72 -16.73 -12.41
CA PHE A 32 -3.62 -17.41 -11.71
C PHE A 32 -4.14 -18.24 -10.53
N GLU A 33 -5.08 -17.70 -9.76
CA GLU A 33 -5.71 -18.42 -8.66
C GLU A 33 -6.52 -19.62 -9.14
N ALA A 34 -7.28 -19.48 -10.24
CA ALA A 34 -8.01 -20.58 -10.84
C ALA A 34 -7.09 -21.72 -11.27
N LEU A 35 -5.95 -21.41 -11.92
CA LEU A 35 -4.93 -22.44 -12.26
C LEU A 35 -4.27 -23.07 -11.01
N ARG A 36 -4.05 -22.27 -9.95
CA ARG A 36 -3.52 -22.81 -8.69
C ARG A 36 -4.46 -23.84 -8.05
N VAL A 37 -5.77 -23.55 -8.10
CA VAL A 37 -6.81 -24.39 -7.46
C VAL A 37 -7.14 -25.62 -8.31
N SER A 38 -7.37 -25.42 -9.62
CA SER A 38 -7.79 -26.49 -10.53
C SER A 38 -6.64 -27.30 -11.13
N GLY A 39 -5.39 -26.81 -11.04
CA GLY A 39 -4.23 -27.40 -11.73
C GLY A 39 -4.22 -27.03 -13.22
N PRO A 40 -3.36 -27.72 -14.02
CA PRO A 40 -3.20 -27.47 -15.45
C PRO A 40 -4.55 -27.62 -16.19
N ALA A 41 -4.84 -26.68 -17.09
CA ALA A 41 -6.14 -26.62 -17.75
C ALA A 41 -6.05 -26.11 -19.21
N GLN A 42 -7.01 -26.52 -20.03
CA GLN A 42 -7.25 -25.88 -21.33
C GLN A 42 -7.93 -24.51 -21.15
N PRO A 43 -7.77 -23.56 -22.09
CA PRO A 43 -8.37 -22.22 -21.99
C PRO A 43 -9.87 -22.23 -21.74
N ALA A 44 -10.62 -23.14 -22.36
CA ALA A 44 -12.06 -23.28 -22.15
C ALA A 44 -12.41 -23.67 -20.70
N ALA A 45 -11.66 -24.62 -20.11
CA ALA A 45 -11.87 -25.05 -18.73
C ALA A 45 -11.49 -23.93 -17.74
N LEU A 46 -10.37 -23.24 -18.00
CA LEU A 46 -9.93 -22.09 -17.20
C LEU A 46 -10.95 -20.94 -17.27
N ALA A 47 -11.48 -20.64 -18.45
CA ALA A 47 -12.50 -19.63 -18.64
C ALA A 47 -13.78 -19.96 -17.84
N HIS A 48 -14.22 -21.21 -17.89
CA HIS A 48 -15.37 -21.67 -17.11
C HIS A 48 -15.11 -21.54 -15.59
N ALA A 49 -13.93 -21.98 -15.11
CA ALA A 49 -13.57 -21.92 -13.70
C ALA A 49 -13.49 -20.47 -13.18
N ALA A 50 -13.02 -19.52 -14.00
CA ALA A 50 -12.90 -18.11 -13.65
C ALA A 50 -14.18 -17.29 -13.98
N GLY A 51 -15.18 -17.86 -14.63
CA GLY A 51 -16.39 -17.14 -15.07
C GLY A 51 -16.13 -16.10 -16.16
N MET A 52 -15.13 -16.37 -17.05
CA MET A 52 -14.66 -15.44 -18.08
C MET A 52 -14.99 -15.93 -19.50
N ASP A 53 -14.92 -15.03 -20.47
CA ASP A 53 -15.06 -15.38 -21.89
C ASP A 53 -13.87 -16.22 -22.39
N GLU A 54 -14.16 -17.34 -23.06
CA GLU A 54 -13.12 -18.25 -23.55
C GLU A 54 -12.18 -17.60 -24.57
N GLY A 55 -12.70 -16.74 -25.44
CA GLY A 55 -11.91 -16.09 -26.48
C GLY A 55 -10.85 -15.15 -25.89
N TYR A 56 -11.18 -14.43 -24.80
CA TYR A 56 -10.22 -13.61 -24.06
C TYR A 56 -9.23 -14.48 -23.30
N VAL A 57 -9.68 -15.51 -22.58
CA VAL A 57 -8.81 -16.37 -21.78
C VAL A 57 -7.81 -17.12 -22.66
N ARG A 58 -8.21 -17.62 -23.83
CA ARG A 58 -7.30 -18.26 -24.80
C ARG A 58 -6.15 -17.32 -25.20
N ARG A 59 -6.47 -16.08 -25.56
CA ARG A 59 -5.46 -15.08 -25.96
C ARG A 59 -4.59 -14.62 -24.79
N TRP A 60 -5.18 -14.57 -23.60
CA TRP A 60 -4.40 -14.29 -22.39
C TRP A 60 -3.43 -15.44 -22.10
N CYS A 61 -3.83 -16.70 -22.24
CA CYS A 61 -2.93 -17.85 -22.07
C CYS A 61 -1.74 -17.78 -23.01
N ASP A 62 -1.98 -17.48 -24.30
CA ASP A 62 -0.90 -17.32 -25.29
C ASP A 62 0.07 -16.19 -24.88
N ALA A 63 -0.45 -15.06 -24.45
CA ALA A 63 0.35 -13.93 -24.01
C ALA A 63 1.08 -14.23 -22.70
N ALA A 64 0.43 -14.85 -21.72
CA ALA A 64 1.02 -15.21 -20.44
C ALA A 64 2.12 -16.29 -20.61
N TYR A 65 1.96 -17.19 -21.56
CA TYR A 65 3.01 -18.14 -21.97
C TYR A 65 4.21 -17.41 -22.60
N ALA A 66 3.95 -16.48 -23.51
CA ALA A 66 5.00 -15.71 -24.17
C ALA A 66 5.85 -14.86 -23.21
N PHE A 67 5.26 -14.46 -22.05
CA PHE A 67 5.92 -13.75 -20.97
C PHE A 67 6.28 -14.63 -19.77
N GLU A 68 6.36 -15.95 -19.98
CA GLU A 68 6.86 -16.92 -18.99
C GLU A 68 6.07 -16.94 -17.66
N CYS A 69 4.82 -16.44 -17.68
CA CYS A 69 3.90 -16.59 -16.55
C CYS A 69 3.23 -17.97 -16.54
N LEU A 70 3.11 -18.60 -17.69
CA LEU A 70 2.56 -19.94 -17.87
C LEU A 70 3.53 -20.85 -18.63
N ASP A 71 3.51 -22.12 -18.31
CA ASP A 71 4.04 -23.21 -19.12
C ASP A 71 2.90 -23.84 -19.94
N ALA A 72 3.23 -24.56 -21.05
CA ALA A 72 2.25 -25.23 -21.88
C ALA A 72 2.72 -26.60 -22.38
N GLU A 73 1.82 -27.59 -22.33
CA GLU A 73 1.96 -28.88 -23.01
C GLU A 73 0.76 -29.03 -23.99
N GLY A 74 1.01 -28.76 -25.27
CA GLY A 74 -0.06 -28.64 -26.27
C GLY A 74 -1.03 -27.50 -25.93
N GLU A 75 -2.31 -27.82 -25.73
CA GLU A 75 -3.36 -26.86 -25.37
C GLU A 75 -3.57 -26.76 -23.84
N ILE A 76 -2.75 -27.41 -23.03
CA ILE A 76 -2.87 -27.41 -21.58
C ILE A 76 -1.86 -26.45 -21.00
N PHE A 77 -2.34 -25.43 -20.25
CA PHE A 77 -1.53 -24.42 -19.58
C PHE A 77 -1.42 -24.71 -18.09
N SER A 78 -0.26 -24.43 -17.52
CA SER A 78 0.03 -24.52 -16.09
C SER A 78 0.78 -23.29 -15.59
N LEU A 79 0.79 -23.07 -14.28
CA LEU A 79 1.55 -21.96 -13.71
C LEU A 79 3.05 -22.22 -13.85
N ALA A 80 3.77 -21.31 -14.48
CA ALA A 80 5.21 -21.20 -14.34
C ALA A 80 5.56 -20.48 -13.00
N GLU A 81 6.84 -20.45 -12.63
CA GLU A 81 7.31 -19.81 -11.38
C GLU A 81 6.85 -18.36 -11.28
N ALA A 82 6.98 -17.58 -12.36
CA ALA A 82 6.53 -16.20 -12.41
C ALA A 82 5.01 -16.05 -12.21
N GLY A 83 4.20 -16.93 -12.82
CA GLY A 83 2.75 -16.95 -12.62
C GLY A 83 2.33 -17.36 -11.22
N ALA A 84 3.03 -18.32 -10.62
CA ALA A 84 2.80 -18.72 -9.24
C ALA A 84 3.07 -17.57 -8.24
N ALA A 85 4.09 -16.73 -8.51
CA ALA A 85 4.38 -15.53 -7.72
C ALA A 85 3.32 -14.43 -7.85
N MET A 86 2.45 -14.47 -8.87
CA MET A 86 1.34 -13.52 -9.07
C MET A 86 0.06 -13.94 -8.33
N VAL A 87 0.03 -15.12 -7.73
CA VAL A 87 -1.13 -15.58 -6.95
C VAL A 87 -1.25 -14.75 -5.67
N PRO A 88 -2.47 -14.25 -5.32
CA PRO A 88 -2.68 -13.53 -4.08
C PRO A 88 -2.27 -14.35 -2.85
N GLY A 89 -1.44 -13.75 -1.98
CA GLY A 89 -0.95 -14.41 -0.76
C GLY A 89 0.21 -15.41 -0.97
N ALA A 90 0.75 -15.54 -2.18
CA ALA A 90 1.94 -16.37 -2.43
C ALA A 90 3.13 -15.86 -1.61
N GLN A 91 3.90 -16.81 -1.03
CA GLN A 91 5.13 -16.47 -0.31
C GLN A 91 6.15 -15.84 -1.28
N GLY A 92 6.65 -14.65 -0.96
CA GLY A 92 7.52 -13.90 -1.87
C GLY A 92 6.78 -13.38 -3.11
N GLY A 93 5.45 -13.32 -3.07
CA GLY A 93 4.61 -12.90 -4.19
C GLY A 93 4.87 -11.47 -4.63
N VAL A 94 4.72 -11.24 -5.92
CA VAL A 94 4.96 -9.95 -6.58
C VAL A 94 3.71 -9.38 -7.26
N MET A 95 2.54 -9.93 -6.92
CA MET A 95 1.22 -9.48 -7.44
C MET A 95 1.03 -7.95 -7.37
N SER A 96 1.49 -7.34 -6.29
CA SER A 96 1.41 -5.90 -6.09
C SER A 96 2.09 -5.08 -7.19
N MET A 97 3.15 -5.61 -7.82
CA MET A 97 3.84 -4.94 -8.92
C MET A 97 2.96 -4.84 -10.18
N ALA A 98 2.13 -5.87 -10.43
CA ALA A 98 1.19 -5.86 -11.55
C ALA A 98 0.09 -4.80 -11.34
N ILE A 99 -0.48 -4.72 -10.15
CA ILE A 99 -1.48 -3.69 -9.80
C ILE A 99 -0.85 -2.29 -9.87
N GLN A 100 0.33 -2.12 -9.28
CA GLN A 100 1.08 -0.86 -9.27
C GLN A 100 1.39 -0.37 -10.70
N SER A 101 1.65 -1.27 -11.67
CA SER A 101 1.98 -0.89 -13.05
C SER A 101 0.83 -0.14 -13.73
N VAL A 102 -0.41 -0.60 -13.53
CA VAL A 102 -1.59 0.04 -14.12
C VAL A 102 -1.95 1.32 -13.38
N LEU A 103 -1.81 1.35 -12.06
CA LEU A 103 -1.98 2.56 -11.26
C LEU A 103 -0.98 3.66 -11.70
N THR A 104 0.30 3.33 -11.84
CA THR A 104 1.32 4.30 -12.26
C THR A 104 1.10 4.79 -13.69
N ALA A 105 0.62 3.94 -14.60
CA ALA A 105 0.25 4.36 -15.95
C ALA A 105 -0.90 5.36 -15.95
N HIS A 106 -1.95 5.13 -15.14
CA HIS A 106 -3.04 6.06 -14.96
C HIS A 106 -2.56 7.41 -14.39
N MET A 107 -1.76 7.39 -13.33
CA MET A 107 -1.21 8.61 -12.73
C MET A 107 -0.30 9.38 -13.69
N ALA A 108 0.47 8.67 -14.54
CA ALA A 108 1.29 9.31 -15.58
C ALA A 108 0.43 10.03 -16.62
N GLU A 109 -0.66 9.43 -17.08
CA GLU A 109 -1.62 10.03 -18.02
C GLU A 109 -2.25 11.29 -17.41
N ARG A 110 -2.72 11.21 -16.15
CA ARG A 110 -3.31 12.35 -15.43
C ARG A 110 -2.30 13.48 -15.25
N ALA A 111 -1.09 13.17 -14.75
CA ALA A 111 -0.05 14.17 -14.56
C ALA A 111 0.32 14.87 -15.86
N ALA A 112 0.45 14.14 -16.97
CA ALA A 112 0.77 14.72 -18.28
C ALA A 112 -0.27 15.74 -18.77
N GLY A 113 -1.56 15.48 -18.53
CA GLY A 113 -2.65 16.41 -18.84
C GLY A 113 -2.67 17.63 -17.93
N LEU A 114 -2.54 17.42 -16.61
CA LEU A 114 -2.66 18.44 -15.58
C LEU A 114 -1.45 19.38 -15.47
N MET A 115 -0.28 18.98 -15.97
CA MET A 115 0.91 19.84 -16.02
C MET A 115 0.69 21.18 -16.72
N ARG A 116 -0.30 21.29 -17.60
CA ARG A 116 -0.59 22.51 -18.36
C ARG A 116 -1.48 23.47 -17.58
N THR A 117 -2.37 22.96 -16.75
CA THR A 117 -3.34 23.74 -15.98
C THR A 117 -2.89 24.00 -14.56
N GLY A 118 -2.06 23.11 -14.02
CA GLY A 118 -1.66 23.12 -12.61
C GLY A 118 -2.75 22.64 -11.66
N GLU A 119 -3.85 22.10 -12.18
CA GLU A 119 -4.93 21.54 -11.37
C GLU A 119 -4.45 20.31 -10.58
N ARG A 120 -4.98 20.17 -9.37
CA ARG A 120 -4.72 19.06 -8.46
C ARG A 120 -6.07 18.50 -7.99
N PRO A 121 -6.64 17.49 -8.69
CA PRO A 121 -8.00 17.01 -8.45
C PRO A 121 -8.20 16.32 -7.10
N GLY A 122 -7.12 15.99 -6.39
CA GLY A 122 -7.21 15.30 -5.11
C GLY A 122 -7.30 13.78 -5.26
N GLU A 123 -7.56 13.11 -4.15
CA GLU A 123 -7.63 11.63 -4.07
C GLU A 123 -8.73 11.02 -4.95
N SER A 124 -9.74 11.82 -5.34
CA SER A 124 -10.80 11.37 -6.26
C SER A 124 -10.26 10.81 -7.58
N VAL A 125 -9.05 11.19 -7.99
CA VAL A 125 -8.37 10.65 -9.18
C VAL A 125 -8.19 9.13 -9.12
N LEU A 126 -8.04 8.55 -7.93
CA LEU A 126 -7.92 7.11 -7.73
C LEU A 126 -9.24 6.40 -8.01
N ALA A 127 -10.37 7.03 -7.68
CA ALA A 127 -11.72 6.51 -7.95
C ALA A 127 -12.10 6.48 -9.43
N GLU A 128 -11.37 7.18 -10.30
CA GLU A 128 -11.57 7.12 -11.75
C GLU A 128 -11.31 5.71 -12.33
N ARG A 129 -10.59 4.86 -11.59
CA ARG A 129 -10.27 3.48 -11.98
C ARG A 129 -10.90 2.48 -11.01
N GLN A 130 -12.21 2.29 -11.13
CA GLN A 130 -12.99 1.39 -10.27
C GLN A 130 -12.44 -0.05 -10.23
N THR A 131 -11.79 -0.51 -11.29
CA THR A 131 -11.15 -1.84 -11.34
C THR A 131 -9.89 -1.94 -10.47
N LEU A 132 -9.28 -0.83 -10.08
CA LEU A 132 -8.10 -0.79 -9.22
C LEU A 132 -8.44 -0.65 -7.74
N LEU A 133 -9.54 0.03 -7.42
CA LEU A 133 -9.92 0.33 -6.03
C LEU A 133 -9.94 -0.90 -5.11
N PRO A 134 -10.54 -2.05 -5.50
CA PRO A 134 -10.59 -3.23 -4.64
C PRO A 134 -9.20 -3.82 -4.32
N TRP A 135 -8.21 -3.51 -5.18
CA TRP A 135 -6.86 -4.05 -5.08
C TRP A 135 -5.90 -3.13 -4.34
N PHE A 136 -6.28 -1.88 -4.10
CA PHE A 136 -5.37 -0.89 -3.49
C PHE A 136 -4.97 -1.32 -2.07
N GLY A 137 -5.93 -1.61 -1.21
CA GLY A 137 -5.67 -2.11 0.13
C GLY A 137 -4.87 -3.42 0.17
N PRO A 138 -5.27 -4.48 -0.57
CA PRO A 138 -4.48 -5.72 -0.69
C PRO A 138 -3.06 -5.51 -1.20
N MET A 139 -2.85 -4.60 -2.14
CA MET A 139 -1.53 -4.25 -2.65
C MET A 139 -0.64 -3.63 -1.57
N LEU A 140 -1.17 -2.67 -0.81
CA LEU A 140 -0.44 -2.06 0.30
C LEU A 140 -0.12 -3.08 1.39
N GLU A 141 -1.09 -3.91 1.77
CA GLU A 141 -0.89 -5.00 2.74
C GLU A 141 0.23 -5.95 2.29
N ALA A 142 0.20 -6.42 1.05
CA ALA A 142 1.23 -7.32 0.51
C ALA A 142 2.63 -6.67 0.51
N ASN A 143 2.73 -5.38 0.23
CA ASN A 143 4.00 -4.66 0.21
C ASN A 143 4.56 -4.37 1.60
N PHE A 144 3.71 -4.05 2.58
CA PHE A 144 4.15 -3.45 3.83
C PHE A 144 3.95 -4.32 5.07
N ALA A 145 2.97 -5.24 5.10
CA ALA A 145 2.73 -6.08 6.27
C ALA A 145 3.94 -6.95 6.64
N PRO A 146 4.67 -7.59 5.70
CA PRO A 146 5.86 -8.37 6.04
C PRO A 146 6.98 -7.52 6.66
N MET A 147 7.20 -6.29 6.16
CA MET A 147 8.18 -5.36 6.73
C MET A 147 7.75 -4.91 8.12
N PHE A 148 6.47 -4.57 8.29
CA PHE A 148 5.91 -4.18 9.58
C PHE A 148 6.11 -5.26 10.64
N GLU A 149 5.64 -6.47 10.36
CA GLU A 149 5.65 -7.56 11.33
C GLU A 149 7.07 -8.08 11.66
N ASN A 150 7.93 -8.20 10.63
CA ASN A 150 9.22 -8.86 10.77
C ASN A 150 10.40 -7.91 11.01
N THR A 151 10.24 -6.60 10.72
CA THR A 151 11.35 -5.65 10.81
C THR A 151 11.02 -4.46 11.69
N ILE A 152 9.89 -3.75 11.46
CA ILE A 152 9.55 -2.52 12.16
C ILE A 152 9.13 -2.81 13.59
N VAL A 153 8.18 -3.71 13.81
CA VAL A 153 7.66 -4.02 15.16
C VAL A 153 8.76 -4.50 16.10
N PRO A 154 9.69 -5.40 15.70
CA PRO A 154 10.80 -5.80 16.56
C PRO A 154 11.82 -4.69 16.86
N ALA A 155 12.01 -3.74 15.94
CA ALA A 155 13.05 -2.72 16.04
C ALA A 155 12.59 -1.44 16.73
N VAL A 156 11.28 -1.17 16.80
CA VAL A 156 10.73 0.07 17.38
C VAL A 156 10.21 -0.20 18.79
N PRO A 157 10.88 0.33 19.85
CA PRO A 157 10.55 0.01 21.25
C PRO A 157 9.11 0.31 21.68
N ALA A 158 8.44 1.28 21.04
CA ALA A 158 7.06 1.63 21.33
C ALA A 158 6.10 0.42 21.19
N PHE A 159 6.32 -0.44 20.20
CA PHE A 159 5.46 -1.62 19.99
C PHE A 159 5.63 -2.66 21.10
N ALA A 160 6.84 -2.87 21.62
CA ALA A 160 7.08 -3.76 22.75
C ALA A 160 6.43 -3.21 24.04
N GLU A 161 6.42 -1.90 24.22
CA GLU A 161 5.75 -1.27 25.36
C GLU A 161 4.23 -1.41 25.25
N ILE A 162 3.65 -1.19 24.09
CA ILE A 162 2.22 -1.36 23.83
C ILE A 162 1.79 -2.83 23.96
N ASP A 163 2.57 -3.78 23.46
CA ASP A 163 2.29 -5.21 23.62
C ASP A 163 2.16 -5.60 25.10
N ARG A 164 3.06 -5.09 25.93
CA ARG A 164 3.08 -5.35 27.36
C ARG A 164 1.94 -4.65 28.12
N ARG A 165 1.61 -3.40 27.74
CA ARG A 165 0.57 -2.58 28.41
C ARG A 165 -0.83 -2.91 27.94
N GLY A 166 -1.02 -3.19 26.67
CA GLY A 166 -2.31 -3.15 26.01
C GLY A 166 -2.85 -1.74 25.86
N GLY A 167 -4.17 -1.61 25.76
CA GLY A 167 -4.89 -0.33 25.70
C GLY A 167 -5.57 -0.08 24.37
N LEU A 168 -5.79 1.20 24.02
CA LEU A 168 -6.42 1.63 22.78
C LEU A 168 -5.38 2.06 21.75
N ALA A 169 -5.35 1.39 20.58
CA ALA A 169 -4.65 1.86 19.40
C ALA A 169 -5.64 2.47 18.41
N VAL A 170 -5.27 3.62 17.84
CA VAL A 170 -6.05 4.32 16.82
C VAL A 170 -5.20 4.43 15.56
N ASP A 171 -5.75 4.03 14.41
CA ASP A 171 -5.10 4.14 13.10
C ASP A 171 -5.88 5.13 12.23
N LEU A 172 -5.27 6.28 11.97
CA LEU A 172 -5.88 7.35 11.18
C LEU A 172 -5.45 7.23 9.71
N GLY A 173 -6.42 7.07 8.80
CA GLY A 173 -6.20 6.68 7.42
C GLY A 173 -5.93 5.17 7.33
N CYS A 174 -6.77 4.37 7.98
CA CYS A 174 -6.52 2.94 8.18
C CYS A 174 -6.64 2.07 6.91
N GLY A 175 -7.17 2.60 5.82
CA GLY A 175 -7.40 1.85 4.58
C GLY A 175 -8.21 0.58 4.83
N ASN A 176 -7.72 -0.56 4.33
CA ASN A 176 -8.33 -1.88 4.53
C ASN A 176 -8.04 -2.50 5.92
N GLY A 177 -7.51 -1.73 6.86
CA GLY A 177 -7.29 -2.11 8.26
C GLY A 177 -6.14 -3.08 8.52
N TRP A 178 -5.26 -3.33 7.55
CA TRP A 178 -4.19 -4.33 7.66
C TRP A 178 -3.23 -4.05 8.83
N TYR A 179 -2.90 -2.79 9.07
CA TYR A 179 -1.97 -2.39 10.13
C TYR A 179 -2.53 -2.70 11.52
N LEU A 180 -3.77 -2.28 11.80
CA LEU A 180 -4.43 -2.59 13.07
C LEU A 180 -4.67 -4.09 13.26
N ARG A 181 -5.03 -4.81 12.20
CA ARG A 181 -5.18 -6.28 12.26
C ARG A 181 -3.86 -6.95 12.61
N ALA A 182 -2.76 -6.56 11.97
CA ALA A 182 -1.41 -7.07 12.27
C ALA A 182 -1.02 -6.76 13.73
N LEU A 183 -1.26 -5.54 14.19
CA LEU A 183 -0.97 -5.14 15.56
C LEU A 183 -1.80 -5.91 16.58
N ALA A 184 -3.11 -6.08 16.32
CA ALA A 184 -4.03 -6.81 17.20
C ALA A 184 -3.77 -8.33 17.25
N ARG A 185 -3.26 -8.94 16.18
CA ARG A 185 -2.80 -10.34 16.20
C ARG A 185 -1.66 -10.54 17.21
N ARG A 186 -0.73 -9.60 17.24
CA ARG A 186 0.43 -9.64 18.13
C ARG A 186 0.06 -9.25 19.56
N CYS A 187 -0.64 -8.14 19.76
CA CYS A 187 -0.94 -7.55 21.06
C CYS A 187 -2.33 -8.00 21.55
N ARG A 188 -2.40 -9.06 22.33
CA ARG A 188 -3.68 -9.67 22.73
C ARG A 188 -4.59 -8.75 23.57
N ASN A 189 -3.99 -7.83 24.34
CA ASN A 189 -4.71 -6.90 25.22
C ASN A 189 -5.00 -5.54 24.56
N LEU A 190 -4.77 -5.43 23.25
CA LEU A 190 -4.99 -4.21 22.49
C LEU A 190 -6.41 -4.19 21.93
N ARG A 191 -7.09 -3.06 22.11
CA ARG A 191 -8.28 -2.67 21.34
C ARG A 191 -7.85 -1.76 20.20
N GLY A 192 -8.47 -1.88 19.06
CA GLY A 192 -8.16 -1.09 17.87
C GLY A 192 -9.36 -0.30 17.37
N LEU A 193 -9.11 0.94 16.93
CA LEU A 193 -10.07 1.77 16.24
C LEU A 193 -9.40 2.33 14.97
N GLY A 194 -9.90 1.94 13.80
CA GLY A 194 -9.46 2.48 12.51
C GLY A 194 -10.42 3.54 11.99
N LEU A 195 -9.87 4.60 11.44
CA LEU A 195 -10.63 5.66 10.79
C LEU A 195 -10.15 5.85 9.35
N ASP A 196 -11.09 5.89 8.40
CA ASP A 196 -10.81 6.17 6.99
C ASP A 196 -11.93 7.01 6.38
N GLY A 197 -11.60 7.83 5.38
CA GLY A 197 -12.58 8.67 4.68
C GLY A 197 -13.47 7.89 3.70
N PHE A 198 -13.05 6.70 3.28
CA PHE A 198 -13.75 5.91 2.27
C PHE A 198 -14.52 4.75 2.90
N ALA A 199 -15.84 4.73 2.72
CA ALA A 199 -16.72 3.70 3.28
C ALA A 199 -16.37 2.28 2.80
N GLU A 200 -15.90 2.13 1.55
CA GLU A 200 -15.48 0.85 0.98
C GLU A 200 -14.24 0.29 1.69
N ASN A 201 -13.27 1.14 2.03
CA ASN A 201 -12.11 0.74 2.83
C ASN A 201 -12.53 0.23 4.20
N VAL A 202 -13.42 0.96 4.87
CA VAL A 202 -13.95 0.62 6.20
C VAL A 202 -14.71 -0.70 6.17
N SER A 203 -15.56 -0.93 5.16
CA SER A 203 -16.27 -2.21 4.98
C SER A 203 -15.29 -3.38 4.84
N GLN A 204 -14.32 -3.26 3.93
CA GLN A 204 -13.29 -4.28 3.73
C GLN A 204 -12.46 -4.53 5.00
N ALA A 205 -12.12 -3.46 5.74
CA ALA A 205 -11.36 -3.57 6.97
C ALA A 205 -12.13 -4.36 8.04
N GLN A 206 -13.42 -4.07 8.20
CA GLN A 206 -14.26 -4.76 9.17
C GLN A 206 -14.49 -6.22 8.79
N GLU A 207 -14.84 -6.50 7.53
CA GLU A 207 -15.03 -7.87 7.02
C GLU A 207 -13.79 -8.75 7.24
N ARG A 208 -12.60 -8.20 6.98
CA ARG A 208 -11.33 -8.91 7.21
C ARG A 208 -11.04 -9.12 8.69
N ALA A 209 -11.30 -8.13 9.54
CA ALA A 209 -11.14 -8.27 10.98
C ALA A 209 -12.07 -9.33 11.56
N ASP A 210 -13.31 -9.40 11.08
CA ASP A 210 -14.29 -10.41 11.49
C ASP A 210 -13.86 -11.81 11.02
N ALA A 211 -13.39 -11.95 9.79
CA ALA A 211 -12.88 -13.21 9.24
C ALA A 211 -11.63 -13.72 9.99
N GLU A 212 -10.80 -12.82 10.52
CA GLU A 212 -9.63 -13.14 11.36
C GLU A 212 -9.99 -13.34 12.85
N GLY A 213 -11.27 -13.23 13.24
CA GLY A 213 -11.71 -13.35 14.64
C GLY A 213 -11.31 -12.16 15.51
N LEU A 214 -11.02 -11.00 14.92
CA LEU A 214 -10.59 -9.78 15.59
C LEU A 214 -11.74 -8.78 15.83
N GLY A 215 -12.93 -8.95 15.22
CA GLY A 215 -14.04 -8.00 15.25
C GLY A 215 -14.55 -7.63 16.64
N GLY A 216 -14.31 -8.47 17.66
CA GLY A 216 -14.60 -8.12 19.05
C GLY A 216 -13.62 -7.13 19.68
N ARG A 217 -12.46 -6.90 19.08
CA ARG A 217 -11.38 -6.06 19.61
C ARG A 217 -10.99 -4.90 18.69
N VAL A 218 -11.23 -5.03 17.39
CA VAL A 218 -10.87 -4.01 16.38
C VAL A 218 -12.14 -3.58 15.67
N ARG A 219 -12.33 -2.26 15.57
CA ARG A 219 -13.48 -1.64 14.89
C ARG A 219 -12.98 -0.60 13.90
N PHE A 220 -13.76 -0.38 12.86
CA PHE A 220 -13.45 0.61 11.82
C PHE A 220 -14.64 1.54 11.63
N SER A 221 -14.36 2.82 11.36
CA SER A 221 -15.38 3.85 11.20
C SER A 221 -15.03 4.78 10.03
N VAL A 222 -16.05 5.24 9.32
CA VAL A 222 -15.89 6.29 8.32
C VAL A 222 -15.83 7.64 9.03
N GLY A 223 -14.85 8.47 8.67
CA GLY A 223 -14.76 9.82 9.23
C GLY A 223 -13.56 10.60 8.70
N ASP A 224 -13.63 11.91 8.90
CA ASP A 224 -12.54 12.82 8.61
C ASP A 224 -11.58 12.89 9.82
N ILE A 225 -10.32 12.52 9.61
CA ILE A 225 -9.30 12.53 10.66
C ILE A 225 -9.08 13.91 11.29
N ARG A 226 -9.44 15.00 10.59
CA ARG A 226 -9.33 16.38 11.08
C ARG A 226 -10.43 16.78 12.06
N GLN A 227 -11.52 16.01 12.12
CA GLN A 227 -12.71 16.31 12.94
C GLN A 227 -13.05 15.20 13.92
N PHE A 228 -12.23 14.15 13.95
CA PHE A 228 -12.51 12.97 14.75
C PHE A 228 -12.28 13.22 16.24
N THR A 229 -13.17 12.71 17.08
CA THR A 229 -13.07 12.76 18.54
C THR A 229 -13.03 11.37 19.12
N LEU A 230 -12.24 11.18 20.18
CA LEU A 230 -12.17 9.93 20.94
C LEU A 230 -12.97 10.04 22.23
N ASP A 231 -13.66 8.96 22.60
CA ASP A 231 -14.35 8.86 23.89
C ASP A 231 -13.35 8.68 25.06
N GLU A 232 -12.16 8.16 24.78
CA GLU A 232 -11.07 7.97 25.75
C GLU A 232 -9.71 8.22 25.09
N PRO A 233 -8.69 8.70 25.83
CA PRO A 233 -7.36 8.91 25.27
C PRO A 233 -6.71 7.62 24.80
N ALA A 234 -6.07 7.65 23.61
CA ALA A 234 -5.37 6.52 23.02
C ALA A 234 -4.02 6.24 23.71
N ASP A 235 -3.63 4.98 23.76
CA ASP A 235 -2.29 4.52 24.16
C ASP A 235 -1.30 4.61 22.99
N LEU A 236 -1.81 4.38 21.79
CA LEU A 236 -1.09 4.48 20.53
C LEU A 236 -1.97 5.14 19.47
N VAL A 237 -1.44 6.15 18.79
CA VAL A 237 -2.02 6.64 17.54
C VAL A 237 -1.05 6.36 16.41
N ALA A 238 -1.54 5.80 15.33
CA ALA A 238 -0.76 5.54 14.14
C ALA A 238 -1.31 6.29 12.93
N MET A 239 -0.42 6.71 12.04
CA MET A 239 -0.72 7.06 10.66
C MET A 239 0.29 6.34 9.77
N ASN A 240 -0.22 5.45 8.94
CA ASN A 240 0.61 4.65 8.06
C ASN A 240 0.38 5.10 6.62
N ARG A 241 1.33 5.84 6.06
CA ARG A 241 1.27 6.43 4.71
C ARG A 241 0.01 7.31 4.51
N ALA A 242 -0.34 8.06 5.55
CA ALA A 242 -1.55 8.88 5.59
C ALA A 242 -1.29 10.33 6.01
N LEU A 243 -0.19 10.62 6.71
CA LEU A 243 0.09 11.97 7.20
C LEU A 243 0.31 12.97 6.04
N HIS A 244 0.98 12.55 4.96
CA HIS A 244 1.23 13.42 3.80
C HIS A 244 -0.07 13.88 3.11
N HIS A 245 -1.18 13.15 3.24
CA HIS A 245 -2.48 13.55 2.69
C HIS A 245 -3.11 14.75 3.40
N VAL A 246 -2.74 15.00 4.65
CA VAL A 246 -3.27 16.13 5.44
C VAL A 246 -2.20 17.19 5.74
N TRP A 247 -1.01 17.04 5.19
CA TRP A 247 0.15 17.87 5.56
C TRP A 247 -0.02 19.34 5.17
N GLU A 248 -0.46 19.61 3.95
CA GLU A 248 -0.57 20.99 3.45
C GLU A 248 -1.74 21.76 4.03
N GLU A 249 -2.88 21.08 4.23
CA GLU A 249 -4.14 21.73 4.60
C GLU A 249 -4.51 21.57 6.08
N GLY A 250 -3.89 20.65 6.79
CA GLY A 250 -4.36 20.28 8.12
C GLY A 250 -3.33 19.81 9.12
N ARG A 251 -2.02 19.99 8.88
CA ARG A 251 -1.00 19.43 9.78
C ARG A 251 -1.10 19.99 11.21
N GLU A 252 -1.25 21.29 11.39
CA GLU A 252 -1.29 21.89 12.73
C GLU A 252 -2.45 21.38 13.58
N PRO A 253 -3.71 21.34 13.09
CA PRO A 253 -4.80 20.69 13.81
C PRO A 253 -4.55 19.22 14.11
N VAL A 254 -3.92 18.46 13.20
CA VAL A 254 -3.63 17.04 13.40
C VAL A 254 -2.59 16.83 14.51
N PHE A 255 -1.50 17.61 14.54
CA PHE A 255 -0.50 17.52 15.60
C PHE A 255 -1.03 17.97 16.96
N GLN A 256 -1.89 19.01 16.98
CA GLN A 256 -2.61 19.39 18.20
C GLN A 256 -3.56 18.29 18.65
N TRP A 257 -4.28 17.65 17.72
CA TRP A 257 -5.15 16.52 18.01
C TRP A 257 -4.35 15.34 18.64
N PHE A 258 -3.17 15.04 18.16
CA PHE A 258 -2.28 14.03 18.77
C PHE A 258 -1.99 14.37 20.22
N ARG A 259 -1.60 15.62 20.49
CA ARG A 259 -1.32 16.09 21.84
C ARG A 259 -2.52 15.96 22.77
N ASP A 260 -3.73 16.24 22.28
CA ASP A 260 -4.93 16.26 23.11
C ASP A 260 -5.50 14.86 23.34
N ASN A 261 -5.38 13.96 22.38
CA ASN A 261 -6.06 12.66 22.37
C ASN A 261 -5.16 11.45 22.69
N VAL A 262 -3.84 11.58 22.71
CA VAL A 262 -2.96 10.53 23.21
C VAL A 262 -2.76 10.73 24.71
N ARG A 263 -2.82 9.67 25.51
CA ARG A 263 -2.62 9.78 26.96
C ARG A 263 -1.18 10.13 27.32
N PRO A 264 -0.89 10.73 28.49
CA PRO A 264 0.46 10.92 28.96
C PRO A 264 1.25 9.60 29.00
N GLY A 265 2.43 9.58 28.37
CA GLY A 265 3.25 8.39 28.17
C GLY A 265 2.79 7.46 27.04
N GLY A 266 1.77 7.83 26.27
CA GLY A 266 1.35 7.16 25.05
C GLY A 266 2.24 7.51 23.86
N PHE A 267 2.02 6.86 22.72
CA PHE A 267 2.86 6.98 21.53
C PHE A 267 2.06 7.45 20.33
N ILE A 268 2.73 8.22 19.47
CA ILE A 268 2.31 8.47 18.10
C ILE A 268 3.37 7.83 17.19
N VAL A 269 2.92 7.01 16.24
CA VAL A 269 3.76 6.32 15.27
C VAL A 269 3.35 6.72 13.87
N ILE A 270 4.21 7.45 13.17
CA ILE A 270 4.02 7.86 11.79
C ILE A 270 4.96 7.04 10.92
N TRP A 271 4.41 6.32 9.95
CA TRP A 271 5.21 5.58 8.97
C TRP A 271 4.97 6.16 7.58
N GLU A 272 6.02 6.75 7.01
CA GLU A 272 5.98 7.43 5.72
C GLU A 272 7.15 7.04 4.81
N PRO A 273 7.01 7.18 3.48
CA PRO A 273 8.15 7.19 2.59
C PRO A 273 9.13 8.30 3.00
N ALA A 274 10.41 7.96 3.16
CA ALA A 274 11.42 8.91 3.56
C ALA A 274 11.92 9.72 2.37
N TRP A 275 11.32 10.88 2.09
CA TRP A 275 11.81 11.74 1.02
C TRP A 275 13.27 12.17 1.30
N PRO A 276 14.20 11.97 0.36
CA PRO A 276 15.61 12.21 0.61
C PRO A 276 15.94 13.71 0.72
N ALA A 277 16.95 14.01 1.53
CA ALA A 277 17.45 15.38 1.68
C ALA A 277 18.16 15.88 0.42
N GLN A 278 18.85 14.99 -0.30
CA GLN A 278 19.62 15.33 -1.49
C GLN A 278 18.94 14.79 -2.76
N ARG A 279 18.79 15.65 -3.76
CA ARG A 279 18.23 15.23 -5.07
C ARG A 279 19.04 14.10 -5.73
N SER A 280 20.35 14.05 -5.54
CA SER A 280 21.22 12.99 -6.05
C SER A 280 20.77 11.59 -5.65
N ASP A 281 20.20 11.45 -4.44
CA ASP A 281 19.78 10.18 -3.89
C ASP A 281 18.62 9.55 -4.66
N LEU A 282 17.81 10.36 -5.37
CA LEU A 282 16.74 9.88 -6.25
C LEU A 282 17.24 9.07 -7.47
N ARG A 283 18.55 9.14 -7.77
CA ARG A 283 19.15 8.31 -8.83
C ARG A 283 19.44 6.87 -8.38
N ASP A 284 19.40 6.61 -7.09
CA ASP A 284 19.46 5.24 -6.58
C ASP A 284 18.29 4.43 -7.16
N PRO A 285 18.55 3.23 -7.73
CA PRO A 285 17.50 2.38 -8.28
C PRO A 285 16.35 2.10 -7.30
N SER A 286 16.64 1.95 -6.00
CA SER A 286 15.63 1.70 -4.96
C SER A 286 14.70 2.88 -4.70
N ARG A 287 15.07 4.11 -5.10
CA ARG A 287 14.30 5.35 -4.89
C ARG A 287 13.55 5.86 -6.12
N ARG A 288 13.79 5.25 -7.28
CA ARG A 288 13.15 5.71 -8.54
C ARG A 288 11.63 5.61 -8.51
N ALA A 289 11.11 4.54 -7.94
CA ALA A 289 9.66 4.37 -7.78
C ALA A 289 9.08 5.46 -6.87
N MET A 290 9.73 5.76 -5.74
CA MET A 290 9.34 6.85 -4.83
C MET A 290 9.31 8.21 -5.55
N ALA A 291 10.29 8.50 -6.40
CA ALA A 291 10.32 9.75 -7.17
C ALA A 291 9.13 9.89 -8.11
N PHE A 292 8.72 8.80 -8.76
CA PHE A 292 7.51 8.78 -9.57
C PHE A 292 6.23 8.87 -8.73
N GLN A 293 6.17 8.14 -7.63
CA GLN A 293 5.02 8.20 -6.71
C GLN A 293 4.79 9.62 -6.20
N ASN A 294 5.85 10.36 -5.85
CA ASN A 294 5.74 11.76 -5.42
C ASN A 294 5.13 12.68 -6.49
N LEU A 295 5.32 12.38 -7.78
CA LEU A 295 4.59 13.07 -8.86
C LEU A 295 3.11 12.69 -8.85
N GLY A 296 2.77 11.43 -8.58
CA GLY A 296 1.40 10.96 -8.40
C GLY A 296 0.73 11.61 -7.19
N GLU A 297 1.46 11.75 -6.07
CA GLU A 297 0.97 12.47 -4.88
C GLU A 297 0.66 13.94 -5.21
N HIS A 298 1.46 14.58 -6.05
CA HIS A 298 1.18 15.96 -6.47
C HIS A 298 -0.16 16.09 -7.23
N VAL A 299 -0.54 15.10 -8.04
CA VAL A 299 -1.88 15.04 -8.68
C VAL A 299 -2.99 14.98 -7.62
N GLN A 300 -2.73 14.29 -6.52
CA GLN A 300 -3.66 14.16 -5.39
C GLN A 300 -3.64 15.36 -4.43
N GLY A 301 -2.81 16.36 -4.67
CA GLY A 301 -2.69 17.51 -3.79
C GLY A 301 -1.61 17.39 -2.72
N ASN A 302 -0.83 16.31 -2.72
CA ASN A 302 0.08 15.90 -1.66
C ASN A 302 1.54 15.90 -2.12
N HIS A 303 2.46 15.59 -1.20
CA HIS A 303 3.85 15.29 -1.50
C HIS A 303 4.48 14.46 -0.38
N PHE A 304 5.52 13.69 -0.68
CA PHE A 304 6.25 12.96 0.34
C PHE A 304 7.09 13.86 1.22
N LEU A 305 7.11 13.55 2.50
CA LEU A 305 7.72 14.34 3.55
C LEU A 305 9.17 13.92 3.82
N ARG A 306 10.02 14.88 4.19
CA ARG A 306 11.27 14.54 4.80
C ARG A 306 11.02 14.15 6.26
N PRO A 307 11.64 13.08 6.77
CA PRO A 307 11.44 12.65 8.16
C PRO A 307 11.67 13.75 9.19
N GLN A 308 12.62 14.67 8.92
CA GLN A 308 12.91 15.80 9.81
C GLN A 308 11.74 16.81 9.89
N GLU A 309 11.00 17.05 8.80
CA GLU A 309 9.84 17.95 8.81
C GLU A 309 8.77 17.45 9.77
N VAL A 310 8.57 16.13 9.86
CA VAL A 310 7.62 15.50 10.79
C VAL A 310 8.11 15.63 12.24
N VAL A 311 9.42 15.46 12.50
CA VAL A 311 10.01 15.67 13.83
C VAL A 311 9.86 17.12 14.27
N ASP A 312 10.10 18.06 13.38
CA ASP A 312 9.97 19.50 13.67
C ASP A 312 8.50 19.87 13.98
N ALA A 313 7.54 19.25 13.30
CA ALA A 313 6.13 19.45 13.59
C ALA A 313 5.72 18.88 14.97
N PHE A 314 6.26 17.74 15.37
CA PHE A 314 6.08 17.23 16.74
C PHE A 314 6.71 18.15 17.79
N ALA A 315 7.92 18.68 17.52
CA ALA A 315 8.58 19.62 18.41
C ALA A 315 7.78 20.91 18.63
N ALA A 316 7.06 21.38 17.59
CA ALA A 316 6.20 22.58 17.68
C ALA A 316 5.00 22.41 18.63
N VAL A 317 4.65 21.17 19.01
CA VAL A 317 3.60 20.85 20.00
C VAL A 317 4.17 20.21 21.28
N ASP A 318 5.44 20.45 21.58
CA ASP A 318 6.17 19.95 22.75
C ASP A 318 6.19 18.42 22.91
N MET A 319 6.21 17.69 21.81
CA MET A 319 6.33 16.22 21.78
C MET A 319 7.66 15.81 21.15
N PRO A 320 8.62 15.29 21.93
CA PRO A 320 9.87 14.81 21.36
C PRO A 320 9.64 13.57 20.49
N ALA A 321 10.28 13.56 19.32
CA ALA A 321 10.16 12.46 18.38
C ALA A 321 11.51 11.92 17.93
N SER A 322 11.56 10.64 17.58
CA SER A 322 12.73 9.95 17.03
C SER A 322 12.43 9.36 15.66
N ILE A 323 13.47 9.26 14.82
CA ILE A 323 13.37 8.68 13.46
C ILE A 323 14.03 7.31 13.47
N HIS A 324 13.31 6.31 12.94
CA HIS A 324 13.83 4.99 12.64
C HIS A 324 13.76 4.76 11.14
N LEU A 325 14.88 4.49 10.48
CA LEU A 325 14.94 4.29 9.03
C LEU A 325 15.00 2.80 8.70
N PHE A 326 14.23 2.42 7.68
CA PHE A 326 14.12 1.06 7.19
C PHE A 326 14.29 1.00 5.66
N ALA A 327 14.38 -0.19 5.09
CA ALA A 327 14.51 -0.40 3.64
C ALA A 327 15.64 0.45 3.00
N GLY A 328 16.83 0.44 3.62
CA GLY A 328 17.97 1.25 3.13
C GLY A 328 17.74 2.77 3.21
N GLY A 329 16.85 3.22 4.10
CA GLY A 329 16.51 4.63 4.28
C GLY A 329 15.39 5.14 3.38
N ASN A 330 14.62 4.22 2.75
CA ASN A 330 13.47 4.58 1.92
C ASN A 330 12.17 4.70 2.72
N GLU A 331 12.12 4.11 3.91
CA GLU A 331 10.98 4.13 4.80
C GLU A 331 11.40 4.75 6.14
N ALA A 332 10.59 5.65 6.67
CA ALA A 332 10.80 6.27 7.98
C ALA A 332 9.63 5.97 8.91
N VAL A 333 9.95 5.48 10.09
CA VAL A 333 9.01 5.38 11.21
C VAL A 333 9.41 6.43 12.23
N ILE A 334 8.57 7.44 12.39
CA ILE A 334 8.76 8.52 13.35
C ILE A 334 7.90 8.20 14.57
N VAL A 335 8.54 8.18 15.74
CA VAL A 335 7.88 7.86 17.01
C VAL A 335 7.97 9.07 17.91
N ALA A 336 6.82 9.63 18.26
CA ALA A 336 6.71 10.67 19.28
C ALA A 336 6.10 10.08 20.56
N ARG A 337 6.43 10.67 21.70
CA ARG A 337 5.86 10.33 23.00
C ARG A 337 5.20 11.57 23.60
N ARG A 338 3.96 11.40 24.08
CA ARG A 338 3.29 12.44 24.86
C ARG A 338 3.75 12.48 26.32
#